data_18a5f5b63650abea541c11d1a744b212
#
_entry.id   18a5f5b63650abea541c11d1a744b212
#
_cell.length_a   1.000
_cell.length_b   1.000
_cell.length_c   1.000
_cell.angle_alpha   90.00
_cell.angle_beta   90.00
_cell.angle_gamma   90.00
#
_symmetry.space_group_name_H-M   'P 1'
#
loop_
_entity.id
_entity.type
_entity.pdbx_description
1 polymer ?
#
loop_
_entity_poly.entity_id
_entity_poly.type
_entity_poly.pdbx_seq_one_letter_code
_entity_poly.pdbx_strand_id
1 'polypeptide(L)'
;MTDDVRQQAIALYDRFTHTGMERRTFMARMVAIAGSVAAAEALIATIAADPAAAAIVPAGDKRLTTRDQTLVGGYKAYVAEPRTRSLKPTVMVIHENRGLNEHTRDVARRIALGGYRAVAVDFLSPAGGTPANEDRARDMIGKLDLGNSVADAVAILDELAKSSRGGKVGAVGFCWGGGFVNRLAVAAGDKLDAGVVYYGPAPAPSEAAKVSSPLLIHHAGTDERVAQTLFPWVAALRAAGKKVTYQAYDGAYHAFNNDTSTERYNKEAAELAWGRTMRFFGRHLG
;
A
#
# COMPACT_ATOMS: atom_id res chain seq x y z
N MET A 1 -5.85 -28.23 8.49
CA MET A 1 -6.83 -27.12 8.43
C MET A 1 -7.54 -27.19 7.09
N THR A 2 -8.85 -27.15 7.07
CA THR A 2 -9.62 -27.14 5.81
C THR A 2 -9.54 -25.76 5.16
N ASP A 3 -9.70 -25.68 3.84
CA ASP A 3 -9.70 -24.40 3.12
C ASP A 3 -10.79 -23.44 3.61
N ASP A 4 -11.95 -24.00 4.02
CA ASP A 4 -13.05 -23.21 4.56
C ASP A 4 -12.70 -22.51 5.89
N VAL A 5 -12.06 -23.22 6.83
CA VAL A 5 -11.57 -22.66 8.11
C VAL A 5 -10.55 -21.54 7.85
N ARG A 6 -9.66 -21.74 6.89
CA ARG A 6 -8.66 -20.77 6.48
C ARG A 6 -9.32 -19.50 5.92
N GLN A 7 -10.26 -19.66 4.99
CA GLN A 7 -10.98 -18.53 4.38
C GLN A 7 -11.76 -17.72 5.41
N GLN A 8 -12.48 -18.38 6.31
CA GLN A 8 -13.23 -17.73 7.39
C GLN A 8 -12.30 -16.94 8.34
N ALA A 9 -11.15 -17.51 8.69
CA ALA A 9 -10.18 -16.86 9.57
C ALA A 9 -9.55 -15.62 8.91
N ILE A 10 -9.16 -15.71 7.64
CA ILE A 10 -8.62 -14.57 6.88
C ILE A 10 -9.68 -13.45 6.75
N ALA A 11 -10.92 -13.79 6.40
CA ALA A 11 -12.00 -12.82 6.29
C ALA A 11 -12.33 -12.14 7.63
N LEU A 12 -12.25 -12.89 8.74
CA LEU A 12 -12.43 -12.33 10.09
C LEU A 12 -11.27 -11.41 10.47
N TYR A 13 -10.02 -11.80 10.16
CA TYR A 13 -8.84 -10.99 10.41
C TYR A 13 -8.89 -9.68 9.61
N ASP A 14 -9.26 -9.72 8.34
CA ASP A 14 -9.41 -8.53 7.51
C ASP A 14 -10.48 -7.59 8.05
N ARG A 15 -11.62 -8.12 8.51
CA ARG A 15 -12.63 -7.33 9.22
C ARG A 15 -12.06 -6.68 10.47
N PHE A 16 -11.40 -7.44 11.32
CA PHE A 16 -10.79 -6.93 12.55
C PHE A 16 -9.83 -5.77 12.28
N THR A 17 -8.99 -5.89 11.24
CA THR A 17 -7.97 -4.88 10.94
C THR A 17 -8.52 -3.63 10.23
N HIS A 18 -9.77 -3.65 9.71
CA HIS A 18 -10.30 -2.56 8.87
C HIS A 18 -11.64 -1.97 9.34
N THR A 19 -12.34 -2.57 10.32
CA THR A 19 -13.71 -2.13 10.67
C THR A 19 -13.89 -1.70 12.13
N GLY A 20 -12.81 -1.50 12.89
CA GLY A 20 -12.90 -1.10 14.30
C GLY A 20 -13.48 -2.19 15.23
N MET A 21 -13.48 -3.47 14.81
CA MET A 21 -13.91 -4.57 15.66
C MET A 21 -13.06 -4.64 16.92
N GLU A 22 -13.69 -4.78 18.08
CA GLU A 22 -12.98 -4.93 19.35
C GLU A 22 -12.18 -6.24 19.39
N ARG A 23 -10.95 -6.19 19.95
CA ARG A 23 -10.06 -7.35 20.08
C ARG A 23 -10.72 -8.55 20.78
N ARG A 24 -11.50 -8.30 21.82
CA ARG A 24 -12.23 -9.37 22.54
C ARG A 24 -13.22 -10.10 21.62
N THR A 25 -14.00 -9.35 20.85
CA THR A 25 -14.95 -9.90 19.89
C THR A 25 -14.24 -10.67 18.78
N PHE A 26 -13.13 -10.14 18.28
CA PHE A 26 -12.30 -10.81 17.29
C PHE A 26 -11.77 -12.15 17.84
N MET A 27 -11.16 -12.17 19.03
CA MET A 27 -10.63 -13.40 19.63
C MET A 27 -11.72 -14.45 19.87
N ALA A 28 -12.88 -14.06 20.40
CA ALA A 28 -13.99 -14.99 20.60
C ALA A 28 -14.45 -15.66 19.31
N ARG A 29 -14.56 -14.88 18.21
CA ARG A 29 -14.93 -15.41 16.90
C ARG A 29 -13.82 -16.27 16.29
N MET A 30 -12.56 -15.89 16.46
CA MET A 30 -11.42 -16.67 15.95
C MET A 30 -11.33 -18.02 16.67
N VAL A 31 -11.57 -18.06 17.97
CA VAL A 31 -11.66 -19.31 18.76
C VAL A 31 -12.81 -20.20 18.27
N ALA A 32 -13.96 -19.61 17.93
CA ALA A 32 -15.08 -20.37 17.36
C ALA A 32 -14.73 -21.01 16.00
N ILE A 33 -13.92 -20.35 15.18
CA ILE A 33 -13.42 -20.88 13.91
C ILE A 33 -12.34 -21.95 14.11
N ALA A 34 -11.38 -21.69 15.00
CA ALA A 34 -10.19 -22.53 15.20
C ALA A 34 -10.40 -23.70 16.19
N GLY A 35 -11.47 -23.67 16.99
CA GLY A 35 -11.82 -24.69 17.97
C GLY A 35 -11.14 -24.57 19.35
N SER A 36 -10.06 -23.80 19.48
CA SER A 36 -9.39 -23.51 20.76
C SER A 36 -8.63 -22.20 20.75
N VAL A 37 -8.29 -21.67 21.93
CA VAL A 37 -7.47 -20.43 22.05
C VAL A 37 -6.09 -20.62 21.41
N ALA A 38 -5.41 -21.73 21.70
CA ALA A 38 -4.09 -22.01 21.15
C ALA A 38 -4.11 -22.13 19.61
N ALA A 39 -5.12 -22.79 19.05
CA ALA A 39 -5.30 -22.88 17.61
C ALA A 39 -5.63 -21.52 16.96
N ALA A 40 -6.43 -20.69 17.64
CA ALA A 40 -6.73 -19.33 17.21
C ALA A 40 -5.48 -18.44 17.18
N GLU A 41 -4.66 -18.48 18.21
CA GLU A 41 -3.39 -17.73 18.28
C GLU A 41 -2.41 -18.17 17.20
N ALA A 42 -2.24 -19.48 17.01
CA ALA A 42 -1.40 -20.02 15.94
C ALA A 42 -1.89 -19.58 14.54
N LEU A 43 -3.20 -19.62 14.32
CA LEU A 43 -3.81 -19.21 13.06
C LEU A 43 -3.65 -17.71 12.81
N ILE A 44 -3.84 -16.88 13.84
CA ILE A 44 -3.59 -15.44 13.77
C ILE A 44 -2.13 -15.16 13.41
N ALA A 45 -1.18 -15.87 14.02
CA ALA A 45 0.24 -15.69 13.75
C ALA A 45 0.63 -15.97 12.29
N THR A 46 -0.06 -16.90 11.63
CA THR A 46 0.19 -17.19 10.19
C THR A 46 -0.51 -16.21 9.24
N ILE A 47 -1.62 -15.60 9.66
CA ILE A 47 -2.37 -14.61 8.88
C ILE A 47 -1.78 -13.22 9.04
N ALA A 48 -1.33 -12.86 10.24
CA ALA A 48 -0.70 -11.58 10.51
C ALA A 48 0.62 -11.46 9.74
N ALA A 49 1.01 -10.23 9.39
CA ALA A 49 2.35 -9.98 8.88
C ALA A 49 3.39 -10.29 9.97
N ASP A 50 4.47 -10.95 9.61
CA ASP A 50 5.61 -11.21 10.50
C ASP A 50 6.63 -10.07 10.37
N PRO A 51 6.80 -9.22 11.39
CA PRO A 51 7.78 -8.13 11.35
C PRO A 51 9.23 -8.62 11.25
N ALA A 52 9.49 -9.89 11.62
CA ALA A 52 10.80 -10.51 11.57
C ALA A 52 11.08 -11.25 10.26
N ALA A 53 10.10 -11.30 9.34
CA ALA A 53 10.29 -11.94 8.04
C ALA A 53 11.47 -11.31 7.28
N ALA A 54 12.28 -12.15 6.65
CA ALA A 54 13.43 -11.68 5.88
C ALA A 54 13.00 -10.83 4.68
N ALA A 55 13.57 -9.64 4.57
CA ALA A 55 13.35 -8.76 3.43
C ALA A 55 13.86 -9.39 2.13
N ILE A 56 13.11 -9.28 1.03
CA ILE A 56 13.54 -9.72 -0.31
C ILE A 56 14.77 -8.93 -0.77
N VAL A 57 14.80 -7.63 -0.47
CA VAL A 57 15.96 -6.77 -0.72
C VAL A 57 16.49 -6.25 0.62
N PRO A 58 17.63 -6.74 1.12
CA PRO A 58 18.14 -6.34 2.43
C PRO A 58 18.54 -4.85 2.47
N ALA A 59 18.49 -4.24 3.66
CA ALA A 59 18.83 -2.83 3.86
C ALA A 59 20.27 -2.48 3.40
N GLY A 60 21.20 -3.44 3.50
CA GLY A 60 22.60 -3.28 3.07
C GLY A 60 22.89 -3.66 1.62
N ASP A 61 21.88 -3.78 0.74
CA ASP A 61 22.10 -4.17 -0.66
C ASP A 61 23.06 -3.19 -1.35
N LYS A 62 24.19 -3.71 -1.84
CA LYS A 62 25.28 -2.91 -2.42
C LYS A 62 24.88 -2.19 -3.72
N ARG A 63 23.79 -2.58 -4.36
CA ARG A 63 23.26 -1.96 -5.60
C ARG A 63 22.52 -0.65 -5.30
N LEU A 64 22.18 -0.40 -4.03
CA LEU A 64 21.34 0.71 -3.60
C LEU A 64 22.11 1.66 -2.67
N THR A 65 21.64 2.90 -2.62
CA THR A 65 21.88 3.85 -1.54
C THR A 65 20.57 4.06 -0.80
N THR A 66 20.61 3.96 0.53
CA THR A 66 19.44 4.16 1.38
C THR A 66 19.72 5.21 2.46
N ARG A 67 18.73 6.00 2.82
CA ARG A 67 18.81 6.98 3.90
C ARG A 67 17.44 7.34 4.44
N ASP A 68 17.39 7.81 5.67
CA ASP A 68 16.23 8.52 6.17
C ASP A 68 16.31 10.01 5.76
N GLN A 69 15.16 10.61 5.48
CA GLN A 69 15.03 12.02 5.07
C GLN A 69 13.83 12.64 5.78
N THR A 70 13.90 13.94 6.03
CA THR A 70 12.71 14.73 6.43
C THR A 70 12.25 15.52 5.22
N LEU A 71 10.97 15.45 4.92
CA LEU A 71 10.29 16.14 3.82
C LEU A 71 9.52 17.35 4.36
N VAL A 72 8.94 18.12 3.47
CA VAL A 72 8.04 19.24 3.79
C VAL A 72 6.98 18.81 4.81
N GLY A 73 6.60 19.72 5.70
CA GLY A 73 5.67 19.41 6.80
C GLY A 73 6.25 18.54 7.92
N GLY A 74 7.56 18.24 7.90
CA GLY A 74 8.23 17.42 8.93
C GLY A 74 8.03 15.92 8.77
N TYR A 75 7.49 15.46 7.63
CA TYR A 75 7.29 14.05 7.34
C TYR A 75 8.60 13.31 7.24
N LYS A 76 8.76 12.25 8.01
CA LYS A 76 9.90 11.33 7.90
C LYS A 76 9.68 10.39 6.71
N ALA A 77 10.74 10.07 6.01
CA ALA A 77 10.70 9.17 4.88
C ALA A 77 11.96 8.31 4.82
N TYR A 78 11.81 7.08 4.35
CA TYR A 78 12.90 6.23 3.95
C TYR A 78 13.09 6.32 2.44
N VAL A 79 14.30 6.68 2.01
CA VAL A 79 14.66 6.85 0.60
C VAL A 79 15.57 5.70 0.18
N ALA A 80 15.23 5.06 -0.92
CA ALA A 80 16.07 4.07 -1.59
C ALA A 80 16.26 4.46 -3.07
N GLU A 81 17.48 4.41 -3.57
CA GLU A 81 17.79 4.75 -4.95
C GLU A 81 18.95 3.91 -5.51
N PRO A 82 18.97 3.61 -6.81
CA PRO A 82 20.08 2.90 -7.41
C PRO A 82 21.39 3.68 -7.30
N ARG A 83 22.50 2.99 -7.08
CA ARG A 83 23.84 3.59 -7.12
C ARG A 83 24.20 4.00 -8.55
N THR A 84 23.78 5.18 -8.94
CA THR A 84 24.07 5.77 -10.25
C THR A 84 24.06 7.28 -10.13
N ARG A 85 24.82 7.97 -10.99
CA ARG A 85 24.88 9.44 -11.02
C ARG A 85 23.72 10.08 -11.77
N SER A 86 22.94 9.31 -12.51
CA SER A 86 21.79 9.84 -13.26
C SER A 86 20.61 10.12 -12.33
N LEU A 87 19.92 11.23 -12.54
CA LEU A 87 18.66 11.53 -11.89
C LEU A 87 17.60 10.48 -12.27
N LYS A 88 16.82 10.02 -11.31
CA LYS A 88 15.79 9.00 -11.48
C LYS A 88 14.39 9.63 -11.43
N PRO A 89 13.40 9.08 -12.15
CA PRO A 89 12.01 9.35 -11.82
C PRO A 89 11.74 8.92 -10.37
N THR A 90 10.87 9.66 -9.68
CA THR A 90 10.59 9.40 -8.28
C THR A 90 9.27 8.66 -8.12
N VAL A 91 9.22 7.70 -7.19
CA VAL A 91 8.01 6.98 -6.78
C VAL A 91 7.82 7.17 -5.27
N MET A 92 6.71 7.80 -4.89
CA MET A 92 6.24 7.84 -3.51
C MET A 92 5.66 6.48 -3.16
N VAL A 93 6.12 5.88 -2.06
CA VAL A 93 5.61 4.61 -1.54
C VAL A 93 4.77 4.88 -0.30
N ILE A 94 3.53 4.43 -0.31
CA ILE A 94 2.57 4.65 0.77
C ILE A 94 2.28 3.33 1.46
N HIS A 95 2.61 3.27 2.75
CA HIS A 95 2.53 2.10 3.60
C HIS A 95 1.10 1.57 3.82
N GLU A 96 0.98 0.38 4.35
CA GLU A 96 -0.27 -0.21 4.82
C GLU A 96 -0.74 0.45 6.13
N ASN A 97 -1.76 -0.11 6.78
CA ASN A 97 -2.30 0.40 8.05
C ASN A 97 -1.41 0.11 9.29
N ARG A 98 -0.14 -0.26 9.07
CA ARG A 98 0.88 -0.48 10.11
C ARG A 98 1.99 0.58 10.12
N GLY A 99 1.83 1.64 9.32
CA GLY A 99 2.85 2.67 9.18
C GLY A 99 4.06 2.25 8.36
N LEU A 100 5.13 3.05 8.43
CA LEU A 100 6.40 2.80 7.73
C LEU A 100 7.22 1.73 8.46
N ASN A 101 6.83 0.47 8.26
CA ASN A 101 7.53 -0.70 8.80
C ASN A 101 8.61 -1.24 7.83
N GLU A 102 9.31 -2.31 8.23
CA GLU A 102 10.40 -2.89 7.42
C GLU A 102 9.91 -3.47 6.09
N HIS A 103 8.71 -4.04 6.01
CA HIS A 103 8.13 -4.49 4.75
C HIS A 103 7.99 -3.33 3.74
N THR A 104 7.48 -2.17 4.18
CA THR A 104 7.36 -0.98 3.31
C THR A 104 8.73 -0.45 2.87
N ARG A 105 9.73 -0.50 3.76
CA ARG A 105 11.12 -0.14 3.43
C ARG A 105 11.71 -1.10 2.38
N ASP A 106 11.43 -2.40 2.49
CA ASP A 106 11.82 -3.40 1.51
C ASP A 106 11.13 -3.17 0.15
N VAL A 107 9.83 -2.88 0.13
CA VAL A 107 9.12 -2.47 -1.10
C VAL A 107 9.80 -1.27 -1.77
N ALA A 108 10.21 -0.26 -1.00
CA ALA A 108 10.95 0.89 -1.54
C ALA A 108 12.28 0.46 -2.18
N ARG A 109 13.02 -0.44 -1.55
CA ARG A 109 14.26 -1.00 -2.11
C ARG A 109 14.01 -1.79 -3.40
N ARG A 110 12.92 -2.59 -3.45
CA ARG A 110 12.50 -3.31 -4.68
C ARG A 110 12.21 -2.34 -5.83
N ILE A 111 11.51 -1.24 -5.58
CA ILE A 111 11.24 -0.17 -6.57
C ILE A 111 12.57 0.47 -7.02
N ALA A 112 13.48 0.70 -6.09
CA ALA A 112 14.78 1.27 -6.42
C ALA A 112 15.61 0.34 -7.30
N LEU A 113 15.58 -0.98 -7.11
CA LEU A 113 16.19 -1.95 -8.03
C LEU A 113 15.57 -1.91 -9.44
N GLY A 114 14.32 -1.47 -9.56
CA GLY A 114 13.66 -1.20 -10.84
C GLY A 114 14.10 0.08 -11.53
N GLY A 115 15.03 0.85 -10.94
CA GLY A 115 15.61 2.04 -11.57
C GLY A 115 14.99 3.37 -11.13
N TYR A 116 14.15 3.39 -10.10
CA TYR A 116 13.50 4.59 -9.58
C TYR A 116 14.16 5.08 -8.28
N ARG A 117 13.97 6.36 -7.97
CA ARG A 117 14.13 6.85 -6.59
C ARG A 117 12.83 6.56 -5.85
N ALA A 118 12.86 5.68 -4.88
CA ALA A 118 11.72 5.35 -4.06
C ALA A 118 11.75 6.12 -2.74
N VAL A 119 10.63 6.78 -2.39
CA VAL A 119 10.48 7.58 -1.18
C VAL A 119 9.29 7.05 -0.39
N ALA A 120 9.55 6.22 0.63
CA ALA A 120 8.52 5.67 1.50
C ALA A 120 8.24 6.66 2.64
N VAL A 121 7.08 7.31 2.59
CA VAL A 121 6.68 8.36 3.53
C VAL A 121 6.03 7.75 4.76
N ASP A 122 6.43 8.20 5.94
CA ASP A 122 5.76 7.88 7.20
C ASP A 122 4.62 8.87 7.48
N PHE A 123 3.39 8.50 7.11
CA PHE A 123 2.21 9.34 7.33
C PHE A 123 1.82 9.48 8.82
N LEU A 124 2.45 8.74 9.72
CA LEU A 124 2.33 8.92 11.17
C LEU A 124 3.30 9.97 11.74
N SER A 125 4.17 10.56 10.92
CA SER A 125 5.15 11.57 11.38
C SER A 125 4.54 12.71 12.20
N PRO A 126 3.38 13.33 11.83
CA PRO A 126 2.76 14.37 12.63
C PRO A 126 2.30 13.90 14.03
N ALA A 127 2.07 12.61 14.20
CA ALA A 127 1.67 11.98 15.47
C ALA A 127 2.87 11.34 16.22
N GLY A 128 4.11 11.68 15.85
CA GLY A 128 5.34 11.17 16.46
C GLY A 128 6.02 10.02 15.71
N GLY A 129 5.51 9.64 14.53
CA GLY A 129 6.05 8.60 13.67
C GLY A 129 5.47 7.21 13.96
N THR A 130 5.84 6.26 13.10
CA THR A 130 5.41 4.87 13.20
C THR A 130 5.97 4.21 14.47
N PRO A 131 5.11 3.77 15.42
CA PRO A 131 5.56 3.06 16.61
C PRO A 131 5.96 1.62 16.29
N ALA A 132 6.81 1.02 17.13
CA ALA A 132 7.21 -0.39 16.99
C ALA A 132 6.03 -1.38 17.18
N ASN A 133 5.00 -0.99 17.94
CA ASN A 133 3.80 -1.80 18.12
C ASN A 133 2.83 -1.58 16.96
N GLU A 134 2.62 -2.59 16.14
CA GLU A 134 1.78 -2.53 14.94
C GLU A 134 0.29 -2.28 15.22
N ASP A 135 -0.26 -2.79 16.34
CA ASP A 135 -1.64 -2.51 16.72
C ASP A 135 -1.82 -1.03 17.08
N ARG A 136 -0.83 -0.45 17.79
CA ARG A 136 -0.80 0.99 18.05
C ARG A 136 -0.68 1.79 16.75
N ALA A 137 0.16 1.38 15.81
CA ALA A 137 0.27 2.02 14.50
C ALA A 137 -1.08 2.03 13.77
N ARG A 138 -1.78 0.89 13.75
CA ARG A 138 -3.12 0.78 13.16
C ARG A 138 -4.12 1.74 13.81
N ASP A 139 -4.13 1.82 15.13
CA ASP A 139 -5.04 2.72 15.85
C ASP A 139 -4.73 4.20 15.57
N MET A 140 -3.45 4.54 15.40
CA MET A 140 -3.02 5.88 15.00
C MET A 140 -3.43 6.21 13.56
N ILE A 141 -3.26 5.27 12.62
CA ILE A 141 -3.71 5.41 11.22
C ILE A 141 -5.23 5.63 11.15
N GLY A 142 -6.00 4.90 11.95
CA GLY A 142 -7.47 5.05 12.03
C GLY A 142 -7.93 6.42 12.54
N LYS A 143 -7.05 7.17 13.20
CA LYS A 143 -7.33 8.52 13.75
C LYS A 143 -6.78 9.65 12.89
N LEU A 144 -6.05 9.35 11.83
CA LEU A 144 -5.52 10.38 10.94
C LEU A 144 -6.65 11.16 10.27
N ASP A 145 -6.50 12.47 10.20
CA ASP A 145 -7.26 13.30 9.28
C ASP A 145 -6.77 13.02 7.86
N LEU A 146 -7.56 12.23 7.15
CA LEU A 146 -7.22 11.79 5.80
C LEU A 146 -7.19 12.95 4.79
N GLY A 147 -8.04 13.97 4.99
CA GLY A 147 -8.07 15.17 4.14
C GLY A 147 -6.76 15.96 4.25
N ASN A 148 -6.34 16.26 5.47
CA ASN A 148 -5.08 16.95 5.74
C ASN A 148 -3.89 16.10 5.26
N SER A 149 -3.87 14.81 5.54
CA SER A 149 -2.80 13.91 5.09
C SER A 149 -2.66 13.88 3.56
N VAL A 150 -3.77 13.93 2.82
CA VAL A 150 -3.76 13.99 1.35
C VAL A 150 -3.26 15.36 0.87
N ALA A 151 -3.66 16.45 1.49
CA ALA A 151 -3.16 17.78 1.16
C ALA A 151 -1.64 17.90 1.37
N ASP A 152 -1.14 17.37 2.49
CA ASP A 152 0.30 17.29 2.76
C ASP A 152 1.03 16.41 1.74
N ALA A 153 0.43 15.30 1.33
CA ALA A 153 1.00 14.45 0.28
C ALA A 153 1.11 15.17 -1.06
N VAL A 154 0.18 16.05 -1.41
CA VAL A 154 0.28 16.91 -2.61
C VAL A 154 1.48 17.86 -2.49
N ALA A 155 1.71 18.47 -1.31
CA ALA A 155 2.90 19.30 -1.09
C ALA A 155 4.20 18.48 -1.17
N ILE A 156 4.18 17.23 -0.69
CA ILE A 156 5.32 16.31 -0.83
C ILE A 156 5.57 15.99 -2.31
N LEU A 157 4.53 15.77 -3.14
CA LEU A 157 4.71 15.57 -4.58
C LEU A 157 5.47 16.74 -5.21
N ASP A 158 5.12 17.98 -4.88
CA ASP A 158 5.81 19.19 -5.36
C ASP A 158 7.29 19.23 -4.93
N GLU A 159 7.62 18.80 -3.72
CA GLU A 159 9.00 18.67 -3.27
C GLU A 159 9.76 17.59 -4.04
N LEU A 160 9.16 16.42 -4.18
CA LEU A 160 9.76 15.27 -4.86
C LEU A 160 10.01 15.56 -6.36
N ALA A 161 9.14 16.30 -7.01
CA ALA A 161 9.28 16.68 -8.42
C ALA A 161 10.55 17.48 -8.68
N LYS A 162 10.99 18.35 -7.75
CA LYS A 162 12.21 19.17 -7.87
C LYS A 162 13.48 18.33 -8.05
N SER A 163 13.50 17.13 -7.49
CA SER A 163 14.65 16.20 -7.52
C SER A 163 14.37 14.94 -8.34
N SER A 164 13.28 14.92 -9.11
CA SER A 164 12.88 13.82 -9.96
C SER A 164 13.27 14.06 -11.42
N ARG A 165 13.61 12.99 -12.14
CA ARG A 165 13.91 13.05 -13.57
C ARG A 165 12.70 13.56 -14.37
N GLY A 166 12.88 14.64 -15.11
CA GLY A 166 11.82 15.30 -15.86
C GLY A 166 10.70 15.88 -15.02
N GLY A 167 10.93 16.07 -13.70
CA GLY A 167 9.91 16.53 -12.75
C GLY A 167 8.83 15.48 -12.41
N LYS A 168 8.91 14.26 -12.94
CA LYS A 168 7.86 13.25 -12.84
C LYS A 168 7.85 12.50 -11.52
N VAL A 169 6.67 12.36 -10.93
CA VAL A 169 6.46 11.62 -9.68
C VAL A 169 5.28 10.65 -9.81
N GLY A 170 5.56 9.37 -9.57
CA GLY A 170 4.51 8.35 -9.39
C GLY A 170 4.23 8.10 -7.93
N ALA A 171 3.12 7.42 -7.66
CA ALA A 171 2.81 6.90 -6.33
C ALA A 171 2.38 5.44 -6.39
N VAL A 172 2.75 4.64 -5.39
CA VAL A 172 2.23 3.29 -5.17
C VAL A 172 1.83 3.15 -3.70
N GLY A 173 0.69 2.53 -3.47
CA GLY A 173 0.21 2.30 -2.11
C GLY A 173 -0.48 0.95 -1.97
N PHE A 174 -0.43 0.43 -0.75
CA PHE A 174 -0.89 -0.90 -0.40
C PHE A 174 -1.97 -0.80 0.68
N CYS A 175 -3.07 -1.55 0.57
CA CYS A 175 -4.15 -1.55 1.55
C CYS A 175 -4.68 -0.12 1.82
N TRP A 176 -4.50 0.40 3.05
CA TRP A 176 -4.78 1.80 3.40
C TRP A 176 -4.07 2.77 2.44
N GLY A 177 -2.79 2.52 2.17
CA GLY A 177 -2.00 3.31 1.22
C GLY A 177 -2.53 3.23 -0.21
N GLY A 178 -3.10 2.10 -0.62
CA GLY A 178 -3.79 1.99 -1.91
C GLY A 178 -5.03 2.89 -1.98
N GLY A 179 -5.82 2.90 -0.91
CA GLY A 179 -6.94 3.85 -0.76
C GLY A 179 -6.49 5.31 -0.73
N PHE A 180 -5.32 5.55 -0.16
CA PHE A 180 -4.70 6.87 -0.14
C PHE A 180 -4.27 7.32 -1.56
N VAL A 181 -3.67 6.43 -2.38
CA VAL A 181 -3.31 6.75 -3.78
C VAL A 181 -4.56 7.13 -4.60
N ASN A 182 -5.69 6.45 -4.44
CA ASN A 182 -6.93 6.83 -5.11
C ASN A 182 -7.34 8.27 -4.75
N ARG A 183 -7.26 8.66 -3.47
CA ARG A 183 -7.59 10.02 -3.01
C ARG A 183 -6.55 11.05 -3.43
N LEU A 184 -5.28 10.67 -3.42
CA LEU A 184 -4.20 11.52 -3.92
C LEU A 184 -4.39 11.82 -5.40
N ALA A 185 -4.79 10.85 -6.22
CA ALA A 185 -5.09 11.05 -7.64
C ALA A 185 -6.26 12.03 -7.87
N VAL A 186 -7.23 12.09 -6.95
CA VAL A 186 -8.32 13.08 -6.97
C VAL A 186 -7.81 14.49 -6.65
N ALA A 187 -6.90 14.61 -5.67
CA ALA A 187 -6.46 15.89 -5.12
C ALA A 187 -5.26 16.50 -5.85
N ALA A 188 -4.40 15.66 -6.45
CA ALA A 188 -3.11 16.09 -6.97
C ALA A 188 -3.17 16.80 -8.34
N GLY A 189 -4.27 16.66 -9.08
CA GLY A 189 -4.35 17.23 -10.43
C GLY A 189 -3.27 16.64 -11.34
N ASP A 190 -2.45 17.50 -11.91
CA ASP A 190 -1.33 17.15 -12.80
C ASP A 190 0.01 16.88 -12.07
N LYS A 191 0.04 17.03 -10.75
CA LYS A 191 1.25 16.78 -9.94
C LYS A 191 1.57 15.30 -9.72
N LEU A 192 0.61 14.40 -9.99
CA LEU A 192 0.82 12.97 -9.95
C LEU A 192 0.84 12.43 -11.39
N ASP A 193 1.98 11.91 -11.84
CA ASP A 193 2.15 11.40 -13.21
C ASP A 193 1.66 9.95 -13.39
N ALA A 194 1.62 9.16 -12.33
CA ALA A 194 1.15 7.77 -12.35
C ALA A 194 0.78 7.28 -10.95
N GLY A 195 -0.40 6.65 -10.78
CA GLY A 195 -0.82 6.05 -9.52
C GLY A 195 -1.01 4.55 -9.63
N VAL A 196 -0.47 3.79 -8.67
CA VAL A 196 -0.66 2.35 -8.55
C VAL A 196 -1.29 2.00 -7.22
N VAL A 197 -2.42 1.31 -7.29
CA VAL A 197 -3.25 0.94 -6.13
C VAL A 197 -3.22 -0.56 -5.95
N TYR A 198 -2.71 -1.03 -4.82
CA TYR A 198 -2.82 -2.43 -4.41
C TYR A 198 -3.93 -2.58 -3.37
N TYR A 199 -4.96 -3.36 -3.68
CA TYR A 199 -6.08 -3.75 -2.79
C TYR A 199 -6.57 -2.63 -1.86
N GLY A 200 -6.64 -1.41 -2.37
CA GLY A 200 -7.07 -0.23 -1.61
C GLY A 200 -8.52 0.15 -1.91
N PRO A 201 -9.28 0.62 -0.89
CA PRO A 201 -10.62 1.14 -1.10
C PRO A 201 -10.61 2.42 -1.93
N ALA A 202 -11.74 2.74 -2.53
CA ALA A 202 -11.88 3.90 -3.40
C ALA A 202 -12.69 5.04 -2.76
N PRO A 203 -12.51 6.29 -3.20
CA PRO A 203 -13.38 7.41 -2.85
C PRO A 203 -14.74 7.30 -3.54
N ALA A 204 -15.61 8.28 -3.29
CA ALA A 204 -16.93 8.34 -3.96
C ALA A 204 -16.77 8.42 -5.49
N PRO A 205 -17.60 7.71 -6.27
CA PRO A 205 -17.57 7.74 -7.74
C PRO A 205 -17.70 9.14 -8.35
N SER A 206 -18.37 10.06 -7.67
CA SER A 206 -18.52 11.47 -8.08
C SER A 206 -17.18 12.22 -8.18
N GLU A 207 -16.14 11.74 -7.52
CA GLU A 207 -14.81 12.35 -7.55
C GLU A 207 -14.00 11.97 -8.82
N ALA A 208 -14.45 10.97 -9.59
CA ALA A 208 -13.69 10.40 -10.70
C ALA A 208 -13.31 11.43 -11.78
N ALA A 209 -14.16 12.41 -12.04
CA ALA A 209 -13.90 13.46 -13.03
C ALA A 209 -12.65 14.32 -12.69
N LYS A 210 -12.26 14.41 -11.43
CA LYS A 210 -11.11 15.20 -10.95
C LYS A 210 -9.77 14.52 -11.20
N VAL A 211 -9.75 13.20 -11.46
CA VAL A 211 -8.51 12.45 -11.67
C VAL A 211 -7.86 12.86 -13.00
N SER A 212 -6.60 13.23 -12.96
CA SER A 212 -5.79 13.58 -14.15
C SER A 212 -4.77 12.50 -14.49
N SER A 213 -4.19 11.86 -13.46
CA SER A 213 -3.16 10.83 -13.63
C SER A 213 -3.72 9.50 -14.13
N PRO A 214 -2.96 8.74 -14.94
CA PRO A 214 -3.28 7.34 -15.20
C PRO A 214 -3.21 6.52 -13.92
N LEU A 215 -4.13 5.56 -13.76
CA LEU A 215 -4.20 4.66 -12.62
C LEU A 215 -4.06 3.20 -13.04
N LEU A 216 -3.26 2.43 -12.30
CA LEU A 216 -3.22 0.97 -12.34
C LEU A 216 -3.76 0.45 -11.00
N ILE A 217 -4.80 -0.37 -11.05
CA ILE A 217 -5.49 -0.88 -9.86
C ILE A 217 -5.37 -2.40 -9.83
N HIS A 218 -4.75 -2.92 -8.77
CA HIS A 218 -4.63 -4.33 -8.45
C HIS A 218 -5.65 -4.70 -7.37
N HIS A 219 -6.64 -5.53 -7.72
CA HIS A 219 -7.70 -5.99 -6.83
C HIS A 219 -7.48 -7.44 -6.43
N ALA A 220 -7.53 -7.74 -5.14
CA ALA A 220 -7.56 -9.10 -4.62
C ALA A 220 -8.95 -9.71 -4.88
N GLY A 221 -9.03 -10.77 -5.68
CA GLY A 221 -10.30 -11.30 -6.21
C GLY A 221 -11.30 -11.75 -5.15
N THR A 222 -10.84 -12.10 -3.94
CA THR A 222 -11.70 -12.50 -2.82
C THR A 222 -12.06 -11.34 -1.86
N ASP A 223 -11.55 -10.12 -2.10
CA ASP A 223 -11.80 -8.95 -1.22
C ASP A 223 -13.09 -8.22 -1.58
N GLU A 224 -14.22 -8.78 -1.15
CA GLU A 224 -15.55 -8.19 -1.37
C GLU A 224 -15.69 -6.80 -0.73
N ARG A 225 -15.02 -6.55 0.39
CA ARG A 225 -15.06 -5.26 1.11
C ARG A 225 -14.47 -4.14 0.24
N VAL A 226 -13.34 -4.37 -0.38
CA VAL A 226 -12.74 -3.40 -1.30
C VAL A 226 -13.54 -3.31 -2.59
N ALA A 227 -14.05 -4.43 -3.11
CA ALA A 227 -14.88 -4.48 -4.32
C ALA A 227 -16.09 -3.54 -4.26
N GLN A 228 -16.76 -3.43 -3.09
CA GLN A 228 -17.92 -2.55 -2.89
C GLN A 228 -17.67 -1.09 -3.26
N THR A 229 -16.48 -0.56 -2.98
CA THR A 229 -16.12 0.82 -3.35
C THR A 229 -15.39 0.88 -4.68
N LEU A 230 -14.60 -0.14 -4.99
CA LEU A 230 -13.70 -0.14 -6.14
C LEU A 230 -14.43 -0.29 -7.48
N PHE A 231 -15.45 -1.16 -7.57
CA PHE A 231 -16.17 -1.36 -8.83
C PHE A 231 -16.91 -0.12 -9.29
N PRO A 232 -17.71 0.59 -8.44
CA PRO A 232 -18.31 1.85 -8.83
C PRO A 232 -17.28 2.92 -9.21
N TRP A 233 -16.13 2.95 -8.52
CA TRP A 233 -15.04 3.87 -8.81
C TRP A 233 -14.43 3.64 -10.20
N VAL A 234 -14.07 2.40 -10.52
CA VAL A 234 -13.52 2.04 -11.83
C VAL A 234 -14.50 2.33 -12.95
N ALA A 235 -15.80 2.05 -12.74
CA ALA A 235 -16.86 2.39 -13.69
C ALA A 235 -16.96 3.90 -13.92
N ALA A 236 -16.91 4.70 -12.85
CA ALA A 236 -16.96 6.15 -12.94
C ALA A 236 -15.72 6.76 -13.62
N LEU A 237 -14.52 6.24 -13.33
CA LEU A 237 -13.29 6.64 -14.03
C LEU A 237 -13.40 6.39 -15.54
N ARG A 238 -13.89 5.23 -15.95
CA ARG A 238 -14.09 4.89 -17.36
C ARG A 238 -15.12 5.79 -18.03
N ALA A 239 -16.26 6.01 -17.35
CA ALA A 239 -17.32 6.91 -17.84
C ALA A 239 -16.85 8.36 -17.99
N ALA A 240 -15.93 8.81 -17.12
CA ALA A 240 -15.27 10.11 -17.19
C ALA A 240 -14.10 10.17 -18.19
N GLY A 241 -13.84 9.12 -18.98
CA GLY A 241 -12.74 9.05 -19.96
C GLY A 241 -11.34 9.02 -19.34
N LYS A 242 -11.21 8.63 -18.07
CA LYS A 242 -9.91 8.60 -17.38
C LYS A 242 -9.10 7.36 -17.74
N LYS A 243 -7.78 7.50 -17.74
CA LYS A 243 -6.85 6.39 -18.03
C LYS A 243 -6.78 5.47 -16.82
N VAL A 244 -7.56 4.40 -16.79
CA VAL A 244 -7.55 3.40 -15.72
C VAL A 244 -7.35 1.99 -16.28
N THR A 245 -6.37 1.27 -15.72
CA THR A 245 -6.15 -0.16 -15.93
C THR A 245 -6.53 -0.89 -14.64
N TYR A 246 -7.49 -1.79 -14.74
CA TYR A 246 -7.95 -2.61 -13.61
C TYR A 246 -7.54 -4.07 -13.84
N GLN A 247 -6.99 -4.69 -12.81
CA GLN A 247 -6.53 -6.08 -12.80
C GLN A 247 -7.06 -6.78 -11.54
N ALA A 248 -7.86 -7.82 -11.72
CA ALA A 248 -8.24 -8.73 -10.65
C ALA A 248 -7.29 -9.92 -10.60
N TYR A 249 -7.09 -10.46 -9.41
CA TYR A 249 -6.29 -11.65 -9.12
C TYR A 249 -7.19 -12.68 -8.43
N ASP A 250 -7.71 -13.63 -9.20
CA ASP A 250 -8.64 -14.63 -8.73
C ASP A 250 -8.01 -15.47 -7.61
N GLY A 251 -8.79 -15.77 -6.58
CA GLY A 251 -8.34 -16.52 -5.41
C GLY A 251 -7.34 -15.79 -4.50
N ALA A 252 -6.85 -14.61 -4.88
CA ALA A 252 -5.95 -13.83 -4.03
C ALA A 252 -6.72 -13.12 -2.91
N TYR A 253 -6.17 -13.15 -1.69
CA TYR A 253 -6.70 -12.45 -0.52
C TYR A 253 -6.20 -11.03 -0.42
N HIS A 254 -6.89 -10.20 0.38
CA HIS A 254 -6.38 -8.88 0.76
C HIS A 254 -4.93 -8.99 1.26
N ALA A 255 -4.06 -8.07 0.86
CA ALA A 255 -2.63 -8.09 1.13
C ALA A 255 -1.84 -9.23 0.44
N PHE A 256 -2.31 -9.75 -0.69
CA PHE A 256 -1.64 -10.82 -1.44
C PHE A 256 -0.19 -10.50 -1.84
N ASN A 257 0.19 -9.23 -1.89
CA ASN A 257 1.57 -8.81 -2.21
C ASN A 257 2.49 -8.77 -0.99
N ASN A 258 1.95 -8.90 0.23
CA ASN A 258 2.74 -8.83 1.46
C ASN A 258 3.33 -10.20 1.81
N ASP A 259 4.58 -10.40 1.44
CA ASP A 259 5.35 -11.65 1.63
C ASP A 259 5.69 -11.95 3.09
N THR A 260 5.41 -11.02 4.01
CA THR A 260 5.54 -11.27 5.47
C THR A 260 4.30 -11.94 6.08
N SER A 261 3.24 -12.14 5.30
CA SER A 261 1.99 -12.81 5.74
C SER A 261 1.82 -14.13 5.02
N THR A 262 2.21 -15.24 5.64
CA THR A 262 2.25 -16.58 5.04
C THR A 262 0.92 -17.01 4.43
N GLU A 263 -0.21 -16.76 5.11
CA GLU A 263 -1.52 -17.25 4.68
C GLU A 263 -2.21 -16.36 3.62
N ARG A 264 -1.80 -15.09 3.52
CA ARG A 264 -2.39 -14.14 2.56
C ARG A 264 -1.52 -13.89 1.34
N TYR A 265 -0.21 -14.13 1.47
CA TYR A 265 0.72 -13.97 0.35
C TYR A 265 0.38 -14.96 -0.78
N ASN A 266 0.22 -14.41 -1.97
CA ASN A 266 0.08 -15.21 -3.18
C ASN A 266 1.22 -14.85 -4.13
N LYS A 267 2.23 -15.70 -4.18
CA LYS A 267 3.45 -15.45 -4.93
C LYS A 267 3.19 -15.17 -6.41
N GLU A 268 2.36 -15.96 -7.06
CA GLU A 268 2.05 -15.82 -8.49
C GLU A 268 1.34 -14.48 -8.76
N ALA A 269 0.31 -14.15 -7.99
CA ALA A 269 -0.39 -12.88 -8.09
C ALA A 269 0.52 -11.69 -7.79
N ALA A 270 1.39 -11.80 -6.77
CA ALA A 270 2.33 -10.76 -6.38
C ALA A 270 3.38 -10.48 -7.47
N GLU A 271 3.99 -11.52 -8.03
CA GLU A 271 4.98 -11.40 -9.11
C GLU A 271 4.35 -10.81 -10.38
N LEU A 272 3.14 -11.26 -10.73
CA LEU A 272 2.40 -10.73 -11.88
C LEU A 272 2.01 -9.26 -11.69
N ALA A 273 1.49 -8.89 -10.50
CA ALA A 273 1.13 -7.52 -10.16
C ALA A 273 2.37 -6.61 -10.16
N TRP A 274 3.48 -7.09 -9.59
CA TRP A 274 4.75 -6.36 -9.57
C TRP A 274 5.26 -6.09 -10.99
N GLY A 275 5.31 -7.09 -11.84
CA GLY A 275 5.71 -6.93 -13.23
C GLY A 275 4.82 -5.93 -14.00
N ARG A 276 3.50 -5.92 -13.74
CA ARG A 276 2.57 -4.93 -14.31
C ARG A 276 2.85 -3.53 -13.77
N THR A 277 3.12 -3.38 -12.48
CA THR A 277 3.49 -2.12 -11.83
C THR A 277 4.75 -1.52 -12.44
N MET A 278 5.82 -2.30 -12.57
CA MET A 278 7.08 -1.81 -13.14
C MET A 278 6.94 -1.39 -14.61
N ARG A 279 6.19 -2.16 -15.40
CA ARG A 279 5.88 -1.77 -16.79
C ARG A 279 5.02 -0.51 -16.89
N PHE A 280 4.09 -0.34 -15.95
CA PHE A 280 3.24 0.85 -15.88
C PHE A 280 4.07 2.10 -15.55
N PHE A 281 4.93 2.04 -14.54
CA PHE A 281 5.84 3.14 -14.24
C PHE A 281 6.80 3.42 -15.40
N GLY A 282 7.37 2.40 -16.05
CA GLY A 282 8.22 2.58 -17.21
C GLY A 282 7.53 3.32 -18.37
N ARG A 283 6.23 3.10 -18.56
CA ARG A 283 5.44 3.78 -19.59
C ARG A 283 5.15 5.24 -19.26
N HIS A 284 4.93 5.58 -17.99
CA HIS A 284 4.43 6.89 -17.60
C HIS A 284 5.51 7.80 -17.01
N LEU A 285 6.50 7.24 -16.35
CA LEU A 285 7.60 8.00 -15.73
C LEU A 285 8.85 8.01 -16.60
N GLY A 286 9.09 6.95 -17.36
CA GLY A 286 10.27 6.79 -18.25
C GLY A 286 11.41 6.04 -17.60
#